data_246c74ca6c5a4db554012813088839ba
#
_entry.id   246c74ca6c5a4db554012813088839ba
#
_cell.length_a   1.000
_cell.length_b   1.000
_cell.length_c   1.000
_cell.angle_alpha   90.00
_cell.angle_beta   90.00
_cell.angle_gamma   90.00
#
_symmetry.space_group_name_H-M   'P 1'
#
loop_
_entity.id
_entity.type
_entity.pdbx_description
1 polymer ?
#
loop_
_entity_poly.entity_id
_entity_poly.type
_entity_poly.pdbx_seq_one_letter_code
_entity_poly.pdbx_strand_id
1 'polypeptide(L)'
;MKIVYSHLLNFLEKKPSLEELSDKLFQLGHEHEIEGEVMDLEITPNRGDCLSLKGIARDLNHFYKADLDTEHYDADIPESNLVFENKAEDLCPNISFVEIEIEGKVKDYAPYLENYFKDLKLNKNNLFTDISNYLAYETGQPTHCYDASRINGPLVLEKRNKQEKFKTLLGSEIELKGENLVFTINDVAVDLAGTMGDESTSCSEDTTKVLVECAYFKPEEILG
;
A
#
# COMPACT_ATOMS: atom_id res chain seq x y z
N MET A 1 -0.59 -13.41 7.44
CA MET A 1 -0.73 -12.80 6.09
C MET A 1 -1.26 -13.83 5.13
N LYS A 2 -2.39 -13.53 4.48
CA LYS A 2 -2.96 -14.46 3.49
C LYS A 2 -2.34 -14.25 2.13
N ILE A 3 -1.82 -15.32 1.54
CA ILE A 3 -1.31 -15.35 0.15
C ILE A 3 -1.98 -16.49 -0.62
N VAL A 4 -2.12 -16.30 -1.92
CA VAL A 4 -2.68 -17.33 -2.82
C VAL A 4 -1.52 -18.03 -3.53
N TYR A 5 -1.52 -19.35 -3.52
CA TYR A 5 -0.47 -20.18 -4.13
C TYR A 5 -0.23 -19.80 -5.60
N SER A 6 -1.29 -19.70 -6.40
CA SER A 6 -1.17 -19.33 -7.82
C SER A 6 -0.61 -17.91 -8.03
N HIS A 7 -0.90 -16.97 -7.11
CA HIS A 7 -0.32 -15.61 -7.18
C HIS A 7 1.19 -15.65 -6.88
N LEU A 8 1.59 -16.37 -5.81
CA LEU A 8 2.99 -16.49 -5.43
C LEU A 8 3.84 -17.13 -6.53
N LEU A 9 3.29 -18.12 -7.22
CA LEU A 9 3.98 -18.77 -8.34
C LEU A 9 4.42 -17.78 -9.43
N ASN A 10 3.74 -16.66 -9.63
CA ASN A 10 4.13 -15.68 -10.64
C ASN A 10 5.49 -15.03 -10.35
N PHE A 11 5.92 -15.03 -9.10
CA PHE A 11 7.17 -14.43 -8.62
C PHE A 11 8.28 -15.46 -8.37
N LEU A 12 8.01 -16.74 -8.62
CA LEU A 12 8.99 -17.81 -8.45
C LEU A 12 9.52 -18.26 -9.81
N GLU A 13 10.83 -18.43 -9.93
CA GLU A 13 11.44 -19.05 -11.10
C GLU A 13 11.01 -20.52 -11.22
N LYS A 14 11.14 -21.26 -10.12
CA LYS A 14 10.63 -22.64 -10.03
C LYS A 14 9.14 -22.63 -9.69
N LYS A 15 8.42 -23.62 -10.21
CA LYS A 15 6.98 -23.81 -9.96
C LYS A 15 6.77 -25.08 -9.12
N PRO A 16 7.09 -25.05 -7.80
CA PRO A 16 6.88 -26.19 -6.92
C PRO A 16 5.40 -26.52 -6.78
N SER A 17 5.07 -27.75 -6.38
CA SER A 17 3.71 -28.09 -5.95
C SER A 17 3.37 -27.36 -4.64
N LEU A 18 2.07 -27.25 -4.32
CA LEU A 18 1.62 -26.62 -3.08
C LEU A 18 2.23 -27.30 -1.84
N GLU A 19 2.32 -28.63 -1.86
CA GLU A 19 2.93 -29.43 -0.78
C GLU A 19 4.43 -29.13 -0.64
N GLU A 20 5.18 -29.13 -1.75
CA GLU A 20 6.59 -28.77 -1.74
C GLU A 20 6.80 -27.33 -1.26
N LEU A 21 5.96 -26.39 -1.72
CA LEU A 21 6.02 -25.00 -1.30
C LEU A 21 5.78 -24.84 0.22
N SER A 22 4.77 -25.54 0.74
CA SER A 22 4.46 -25.58 2.18
C SER A 22 5.65 -26.06 3.00
N ASP A 23 6.27 -27.17 2.59
CA ASP A 23 7.48 -27.71 3.26
C ASP A 23 8.62 -26.68 3.26
N LYS A 24 8.81 -25.94 2.17
CA LYS A 24 9.88 -24.95 2.07
C LYS A 24 9.61 -23.71 2.92
N LEU A 25 8.38 -23.22 2.94
CA LEU A 25 7.97 -22.13 3.83
C LEU A 25 8.22 -22.48 5.29
N PHE A 26 7.85 -23.71 5.71
CA PHE A 26 8.11 -24.17 7.05
C PHE A 26 9.62 -24.25 7.36
N GLN A 27 10.44 -24.77 6.42
CA GLN A 27 11.91 -24.81 6.58
C GLN A 27 12.54 -23.41 6.68
N LEU A 28 11.92 -22.39 6.07
CA LEU A 28 12.33 -20.99 6.17
C LEU A 28 11.84 -20.29 7.44
N GLY A 29 11.01 -20.98 8.26
CA GLY A 29 10.47 -20.46 9.49
C GLY A 29 9.14 -19.71 9.33
N HIS A 30 8.46 -19.87 8.20
CA HIS A 30 7.13 -19.31 7.97
C HIS A 30 6.07 -20.38 8.31
N GLU A 31 5.58 -20.35 9.55
CA GLU A 31 4.42 -21.16 9.95
C GLU A 31 3.18 -20.70 9.20
N HIS A 32 2.31 -21.62 8.82
CA HIS A 32 1.12 -21.30 8.06
C HIS A 32 0.05 -22.37 8.11
N GLU A 33 -1.19 -21.94 7.83
CA GLU A 33 -2.33 -22.82 7.60
C GLU A 33 -2.74 -22.76 6.12
N ILE A 34 -3.27 -23.86 5.56
CA ILE A 34 -3.68 -23.93 4.15
C ILE A 34 -5.18 -24.21 4.07
N GLU A 35 -5.90 -23.34 3.37
CA GLU A 35 -7.29 -23.53 2.98
C GLU A 35 -7.42 -23.44 1.44
N GLY A 36 -7.50 -24.60 0.79
CA GLY A 36 -7.50 -24.65 -0.68
C GLY A 36 -6.18 -24.16 -1.26
N GLU A 37 -6.19 -23.06 -2.02
CA GLU A 37 -4.98 -22.39 -2.54
C GLU A 37 -4.50 -21.22 -1.67
N VAL A 38 -5.22 -20.89 -0.62
CA VAL A 38 -4.85 -19.80 0.29
C VAL A 38 -3.98 -20.33 1.43
N MET A 39 -2.83 -19.72 1.60
CA MET A 39 -1.92 -19.95 2.72
C MET A 39 -1.99 -18.73 3.65
N ASP A 40 -2.32 -18.95 4.92
CA ASP A 40 -2.30 -17.91 5.96
C ASP A 40 -0.99 -18.02 6.76
N LEU A 41 -0.02 -17.19 6.40
CA LEU A 41 1.31 -17.19 6.98
C LEU A 41 1.36 -16.36 8.26
N GLU A 42 1.94 -16.91 9.31
CA GLU A 42 2.30 -16.21 10.53
C GLU A 42 3.66 -15.54 10.36
N ILE A 43 3.66 -14.28 9.94
CA ILE A 43 4.90 -13.50 9.77
C ILE A 43 5.29 -12.90 11.12
N THR A 44 6.52 -13.22 11.57
CA THR A 44 7.05 -12.70 12.83
C THR A 44 7.33 -11.19 12.73
N PRO A 45 7.21 -10.43 13.84
CA PRO A 45 7.35 -8.95 13.82
C PRO A 45 8.68 -8.42 13.28
N ASN A 46 9.75 -9.22 13.34
CA ASN A 46 11.07 -8.88 12.80
C ASN A 46 11.20 -9.15 11.30
N ARG A 47 10.19 -9.71 10.64
CA ARG A 47 10.19 -10.05 9.23
C ARG A 47 9.12 -9.26 8.46
N GLY A 48 9.02 -7.95 8.73
CA GLY A 48 8.15 -7.05 7.97
C GLY A 48 8.43 -7.05 6.46
N ASP A 49 9.66 -7.38 6.07
CA ASP A 49 10.07 -7.60 4.69
C ASP A 49 9.35 -8.76 3.98
N CYS A 50 8.76 -9.67 4.73
CA CYS A 50 7.97 -10.81 4.23
C CYS A 50 6.45 -10.56 4.22
N LEU A 51 5.99 -9.35 4.55
CA LEU A 51 4.57 -8.99 4.47
C LEU A 51 4.12 -8.67 3.02
N SER A 52 4.62 -9.46 2.05
CA SER A 52 4.27 -9.30 0.63
C SER A 52 4.57 -10.56 -0.18
N LEU A 53 3.97 -10.68 -1.37
CA LEU A 53 4.31 -11.74 -2.31
C LEU A 53 5.79 -11.70 -2.70
N LYS A 54 6.31 -10.51 -3.05
CA LYS A 54 7.72 -10.35 -3.45
C LYS A 54 8.69 -10.65 -2.30
N GLY A 55 8.32 -10.32 -1.06
CA GLY A 55 9.14 -10.63 0.12
C GLY A 55 9.24 -12.14 0.36
N ILE A 56 8.13 -12.85 0.32
CA ILE A 56 8.11 -14.33 0.44
C ILE A 56 8.81 -14.98 -0.76
N ALA A 57 8.54 -14.49 -1.97
CA ALA A 57 9.19 -15.01 -3.18
C ALA A 57 10.72 -14.84 -3.14
N ARG A 58 11.21 -13.72 -2.61
CA ARG A 58 12.66 -13.50 -2.41
C ARG A 58 13.29 -14.57 -1.53
N ASP A 59 12.67 -14.91 -0.39
CA ASP A 59 13.18 -15.95 0.51
C ASP A 59 13.17 -17.33 -0.17
N LEU A 60 12.09 -17.66 -0.87
CA LEU A 60 11.97 -18.91 -1.61
C LEU A 60 12.96 -19.01 -2.77
N ASN A 61 13.11 -17.95 -3.58
CA ASN A 61 14.05 -17.91 -4.70
C ASN A 61 15.49 -18.04 -4.19
N HIS A 62 15.84 -17.40 -3.07
CA HIS A 62 17.15 -17.60 -2.43
C HIS A 62 17.35 -19.05 -1.98
N PHE A 63 16.34 -19.68 -1.39
CA PHE A 63 16.36 -21.08 -1.01
C PHE A 63 16.59 -22.00 -2.22
N TYR A 64 15.92 -21.71 -3.34
CA TYR A 64 16.08 -22.44 -4.59
C TYR A 64 17.35 -22.08 -5.37
N LYS A 65 18.14 -21.11 -4.89
CA LYS A 65 19.33 -20.56 -5.58
C LYS A 65 18.99 -20.02 -6.97
N ALA A 66 17.83 -19.44 -7.10
CA ALA A 66 17.38 -18.74 -8.29
C ALA A 66 17.93 -17.31 -8.30
N ASP A 67 18.12 -16.76 -9.49
CA ASP A 67 18.48 -15.34 -9.62
C ASP A 67 17.28 -14.47 -9.23
N LEU A 68 17.56 -13.41 -8.46
CA LEU A 68 16.57 -12.40 -8.13
C LEU A 68 16.62 -11.31 -9.17
N ASP A 69 15.65 -11.30 -10.08
CA ASP A 69 15.49 -10.19 -11.00
C ASP A 69 14.84 -9.02 -10.25
N THR A 70 15.53 -7.88 -10.22
CA THR A 70 14.97 -6.63 -9.72
C THR A 70 14.45 -5.84 -10.90
N GLU A 71 13.12 -5.77 -11.04
CA GLU A 71 12.51 -4.92 -12.04
C GLU A 71 12.91 -3.46 -11.80
N HIS A 72 13.50 -2.83 -12.80
CA HIS A 72 13.77 -1.40 -12.82
C HIS A 72 12.78 -0.73 -13.78
N TYR A 73 12.08 0.26 -13.27
CA TYR A 73 11.15 1.07 -14.07
C TYR A 73 11.85 2.38 -14.42
N ASP A 74 12.30 2.51 -15.67
CA ASP A 74 12.93 3.73 -16.22
C ASP A 74 11.91 4.54 -17.03
N ALA A 75 10.73 4.77 -16.50
CA ALA A 75 9.74 5.62 -17.16
C ALA A 75 10.12 7.09 -16.95
N ASP A 76 10.13 7.87 -18.03
CA ASP A 76 10.21 9.33 -17.97
C ASP A 76 8.85 9.86 -17.51
N ILE A 77 8.75 10.17 -16.22
CA ILE A 77 7.51 10.66 -15.59
C ILE A 77 7.59 12.18 -15.57
N PRO A 78 6.62 12.89 -16.18
CA PRO A 78 6.57 14.36 -16.14
C PRO A 78 6.49 14.89 -14.71
N GLU A 79 7.10 16.04 -14.47
CA GLU A 79 6.97 16.72 -13.17
C GLU A 79 5.50 17.08 -12.89
N SER A 80 5.05 16.81 -11.67
CA SER A 80 3.73 17.21 -11.20
C SER A 80 3.71 18.70 -10.84
N ASN A 81 2.54 19.33 -10.97
CA ASN A 81 2.31 20.69 -10.49
C ASN A 81 1.95 20.74 -8.99
N LEU A 82 2.09 19.64 -8.28
CA LEU A 82 1.83 19.57 -6.84
C LEU A 82 2.77 20.54 -6.10
N VAL A 83 2.19 21.41 -5.28
CA VAL A 83 2.94 22.20 -4.31
C VAL A 83 2.95 21.38 -3.01
N PHE A 84 4.10 20.82 -2.68
CA PHE A 84 4.30 20.00 -1.48
C PHE A 84 5.39 20.60 -0.59
N GLU A 85 5.14 20.62 0.72
CA GLU A 85 6.11 21.02 1.74
C GLU A 85 6.23 19.93 2.81
N ASN A 86 7.43 19.40 3.02
CA ASN A 86 7.71 18.50 4.13
C ASN A 86 8.33 19.27 5.29
N LYS A 87 7.57 19.52 6.35
CA LYS A 87 8.03 20.15 7.61
C LYS A 87 8.47 19.11 8.65
N ALA A 88 8.44 17.84 8.30
CA ALA A 88 8.75 16.71 9.17
C ALA A 88 9.77 15.75 8.51
N GLU A 89 10.81 16.31 7.87
CA GLU A 89 11.82 15.53 7.12
C GLU A 89 12.54 14.49 7.98
N ASP A 90 12.71 14.78 9.26
CA ASP A 90 13.31 13.85 10.23
C ASP A 90 12.38 12.67 10.57
N LEU A 91 11.07 12.80 10.39
CA LEU A 91 10.05 11.78 10.67
C LEU A 91 9.61 11.03 9.41
N CYS A 92 9.64 11.71 8.27
CA CYS A 92 9.38 11.16 6.95
C CYS A 92 10.51 11.55 5.98
N PRO A 93 11.66 10.84 6.02
CA PRO A 93 12.83 11.20 5.23
C PRO A 93 12.69 10.91 3.72
N ASN A 94 11.77 10.03 3.34
CA ASN A 94 11.55 9.68 1.94
C ASN A 94 10.04 9.71 1.65
N ILE A 95 9.69 10.55 0.70
CA ILE A 95 8.31 10.64 0.19
C ILE A 95 8.35 11.02 -1.28
N SER A 96 7.47 10.41 -2.04
CA SER A 96 7.27 10.72 -3.47
C SER A 96 5.80 10.77 -3.81
N PHE A 97 5.48 11.51 -4.85
CA PHE A 97 4.14 11.63 -5.38
C PHE A 97 4.15 11.39 -6.89
N VAL A 98 3.15 10.67 -7.37
CA VAL A 98 2.88 10.51 -8.80
C VAL A 98 1.44 10.91 -9.08
N GLU A 99 1.25 11.78 -10.04
CA GLU A 99 -0.08 12.15 -10.54
C GLU A 99 -0.43 11.26 -11.73
N ILE A 100 -1.59 10.61 -11.67
CA ILE A 100 -2.08 9.70 -12.70
C ILE A 100 -3.47 10.18 -13.14
N GLU A 101 -3.67 10.30 -14.44
CA GLU A 101 -4.97 10.61 -15.05
C GLU A 101 -5.38 9.49 -16.00
N ILE A 102 -6.63 9.04 -15.89
CA ILE A 102 -7.21 7.99 -16.74
C ILE A 102 -8.32 8.55 -17.62
N GLU A 103 -8.43 8.04 -18.83
CA GLU A 103 -9.52 8.39 -19.75
C GLU A 103 -10.79 7.62 -19.40
N GLY A 104 -11.74 8.27 -18.72
CA GLY A 104 -13.03 7.70 -18.35
C GLY A 104 -12.96 6.70 -17.20
N LYS A 105 -14.05 5.93 -17.03
CA LYS A 105 -14.18 4.94 -15.95
C LYS A 105 -13.70 3.58 -16.40
N VAL A 106 -12.88 2.93 -15.58
CA VAL A 106 -12.51 1.53 -15.77
C VAL A 106 -13.66 0.65 -15.26
N LYS A 107 -14.23 -0.18 -16.16
CA LYS A 107 -15.34 -1.07 -15.82
C LYS A 107 -14.86 -2.44 -15.36
N ASP A 108 -13.84 -2.97 -16.02
CA ASP A 108 -13.32 -4.31 -15.76
C ASP A 108 -11.86 -4.21 -15.34
N TYR A 109 -11.50 -4.87 -14.27
CA TYR A 109 -10.11 -4.91 -13.81
C TYR A 109 -9.28 -5.88 -14.65
N ALA A 110 -7.98 -5.64 -14.72
CA ALA A 110 -7.07 -6.60 -15.30
C ALA A 110 -7.14 -7.96 -14.55
N PRO A 111 -6.93 -9.10 -15.23
CA PRO A 111 -7.13 -10.43 -14.65
C PRO A 111 -6.40 -10.67 -13.31
N TYR A 112 -5.20 -10.13 -13.13
CA TYR A 112 -4.44 -10.28 -11.89
C TYR A 112 -5.14 -9.58 -10.71
N LEU A 113 -5.71 -8.40 -10.93
CA LEU A 113 -6.42 -7.64 -9.91
C LEU A 113 -7.79 -8.26 -9.61
N GLU A 114 -8.51 -8.75 -10.64
CA GLU A 114 -9.75 -9.51 -10.45
C GLU A 114 -9.51 -10.76 -9.59
N ASN A 115 -8.47 -11.53 -9.89
CA ASN A 115 -8.13 -12.73 -9.16
C ASN A 115 -7.76 -12.41 -7.70
N TYR A 116 -7.02 -11.32 -7.45
CA TYR A 116 -6.68 -10.88 -6.09
C TYR A 116 -7.93 -10.75 -5.22
N PHE A 117 -8.94 -10.01 -5.67
CA PHE A 117 -10.18 -9.81 -4.92
C PHE A 117 -10.98 -11.10 -4.78
N LYS A 118 -11.12 -11.86 -5.87
CA LYS A 118 -11.89 -13.10 -5.90
C LYS A 118 -11.28 -14.16 -4.98
N ASP A 119 -9.98 -14.42 -5.12
CA ASP A 119 -9.34 -15.56 -4.46
C ASP A 119 -9.13 -15.32 -2.97
N LEU A 120 -8.91 -14.06 -2.57
CA LEU A 120 -8.86 -13.65 -1.16
C LEU A 120 -10.23 -13.27 -0.58
N LYS A 121 -11.31 -13.35 -1.36
CA LYS A 121 -12.69 -13.00 -0.96
C LYS A 121 -12.78 -11.57 -0.40
N LEU A 122 -12.10 -10.62 -1.04
CA LEU A 122 -12.10 -9.21 -0.65
C LEU A 122 -13.19 -8.42 -1.39
N ASN A 123 -13.64 -7.34 -0.77
CA ASN A 123 -14.55 -6.40 -1.40
C ASN A 123 -13.77 -5.37 -2.20
N LYS A 124 -14.29 -5.03 -3.39
CA LYS A 124 -13.79 -3.91 -4.19
C LYS A 124 -14.35 -2.59 -3.65
N ASN A 125 -13.58 -1.52 -3.79
CA ASN A 125 -13.95 -0.15 -3.45
C ASN A 125 -14.01 0.72 -4.72
N ASN A 126 -12.86 1.27 -5.11
CA ASN A 126 -12.67 2.01 -6.35
C ASN A 126 -11.31 1.65 -6.93
N LEU A 127 -11.12 1.88 -8.23
CA LEU A 127 -9.94 1.45 -8.96
C LEU A 127 -8.61 1.81 -8.26
N PHE A 128 -8.45 3.05 -7.83
CA PHE A 128 -7.17 3.52 -7.28
C PHE A 128 -6.88 2.93 -5.91
N THR A 129 -7.87 2.88 -5.03
CA THR A 129 -7.75 2.22 -3.72
C THR A 129 -7.48 0.73 -3.88
N ASP A 130 -8.12 0.08 -4.84
CA ASP A 130 -7.98 -1.35 -5.09
C ASP A 130 -6.61 -1.70 -5.66
N ILE A 131 -6.07 -0.87 -6.57
CA ILE A 131 -4.68 -1.00 -7.04
C ILE A 131 -3.69 -0.78 -5.89
N SER A 132 -3.91 0.23 -5.05
CA SER A 132 -3.06 0.50 -3.88
C SER A 132 -3.02 -0.69 -2.92
N ASN A 133 -4.17 -1.30 -2.63
CA ASN A 133 -4.24 -2.51 -1.80
C ASN A 133 -3.50 -3.70 -2.44
N TYR A 134 -3.64 -3.87 -3.77
CA TYR A 134 -2.91 -4.90 -4.48
C TYR A 134 -1.39 -4.65 -4.47
N LEU A 135 -0.94 -3.42 -4.65
CA LEU A 135 0.48 -3.06 -4.58
C LEU A 135 1.08 -3.37 -3.20
N ALA A 136 0.35 -3.06 -2.12
CA ALA A 136 0.77 -3.43 -0.77
C ALA A 136 0.86 -4.96 -0.60
N TYR A 137 -0.08 -5.73 -1.15
CA TYR A 137 -0.04 -7.19 -1.17
C TYR A 137 1.13 -7.76 -1.97
N GLU A 138 1.42 -7.18 -3.14
CA GLU A 138 2.50 -7.61 -4.02
C GLU A 138 3.88 -7.24 -3.48
N THR A 139 4.05 -5.97 -3.07
CA THR A 139 5.38 -5.39 -2.80
C THR A 139 5.69 -5.18 -1.33
N GLY A 140 4.67 -5.11 -0.47
CA GLY A 140 4.80 -4.73 0.93
C GLY A 140 4.91 -3.21 1.16
N GLN A 141 4.81 -2.40 0.09
CA GLN A 141 4.85 -0.95 0.17
C GLN A 141 3.43 -0.40 0.13
N PRO A 142 2.88 0.09 1.25
CA PRO A 142 1.61 0.81 1.25
C PRO A 142 1.74 2.11 0.46
N THR A 143 0.67 2.48 -0.24
CA THR A 143 0.52 3.77 -0.91
C THR A 143 -0.80 4.41 -0.49
N HIS A 144 -0.87 5.74 -0.54
CA HIS A 144 -2.12 6.46 -0.35
C HIS A 144 -2.54 7.15 -1.64
N CYS A 145 -3.85 7.20 -1.90
CA CYS A 145 -4.43 7.77 -3.10
C CYS A 145 -5.38 8.92 -2.74
N TYR A 146 -5.01 10.13 -3.13
CA TYR A 146 -5.87 11.30 -3.04
C TYR A 146 -6.58 11.55 -4.37
N ASP A 147 -7.86 11.90 -4.35
CA ASP A 147 -8.51 12.49 -5.53
C ASP A 147 -7.86 13.85 -5.82
N ALA A 148 -7.09 13.94 -6.90
CA ALA A 148 -6.32 15.14 -7.22
C ALA A 148 -7.20 16.36 -7.44
N SER A 149 -8.46 16.19 -7.85
CA SER A 149 -9.42 17.29 -8.03
C SER A 149 -9.85 17.95 -6.71
N ARG A 150 -9.62 17.27 -5.60
CA ARG A 150 -9.96 17.75 -4.25
C ARG A 150 -8.79 18.42 -3.52
N ILE A 151 -7.58 18.37 -4.11
CA ILE A 151 -6.40 19.06 -3.59
C ILE A 151 -6.41 20.50 -4.09
N ASN A 152 -6.89 21.41 -3.26
CA ASN A 152 -7.14 22.81 -3.63
C ASN A 152 -6.15 23.80 -2.98
N GLY A 153 -4.94 23.37 -2.68
CA GLY A 153 -3.89 24.18 -2.07
C GLY A 153 -2.60 23.37 -1.85
N PRO A 154 -1.57 23.96 -1.25
CA PRO A 154 -0.36 23.25 -0.90
C PRO A 154 -0.66 22.08 0.05
N LEU A 155 -0.10 20.91 -0.26
CA LEU A 155 -0.10 19.76 0.63
C LEU A 155 1.10 19.88 1.57
N VAL A 156 0.88 19.88 2.86
CA VAL A 156 1.95 20.07 3.86
C VAL A 156 1.97 18.87 4.79
N LEU A 157 3.12 18.22 4.92
CA LEU A 157 3.36 17.22 5.97
C LEU A 157 3.96 17.89 7.19
N GLU A 158 3.28 17.80 8.33
CA GLU A 158 3.73 18.42 9.57
C GLU A 158 3.33 17.61 10.82
N LYS A 159 4.17 17.69 11.84
CA LYS A 159 3.80 17.24 13.20
C LYS A 159 3.22 18.42 13.95
N ARG A 160 1.96 18.28 14.42
CA ARG A 160 1.28 19.37 15.10
C ARG A 160 0.42 18.90 16.27
N ASN A 161 0.27 19.80 17.24
CA ASN A 161 -0.63 19.63 18.38
C ASN A 161 -1.83 20.57 18.21
N LYS A 162 -2.85 20.07 17.48
CA LYS A 162 -4.09 20.83 17.24
C LYS A 162 -5.28 19.92 17.50
N GLN A 163 -6.20 20.37 18.35
CA GLN A 163 -7.45 19.67 18.55
C GLN A 163 -8.38 19.99 17.40
N GLU A 164 -8.72 18.99 16.62
CA GLU A 164 -9.63 19.11 15.47
C GLU A 164 -10.37 17.82 15.18
N LYS A 165 -11.51 17.95 14.53
CA LYS A 165 -12.30 16.80 14.06
C LYS A 165 -11.68 16.26 12.77
N PHE A 166 -11.64 14.94 12.67
CA PHE A 166 -11.12 14.23 11.52
C PHE A 166 -12.12 13.14 11.12
N LYS A 167 -12.59 13.16 9.88
CA LYS A 167 -13.54 12.18 9.37
C LYS A 167 -12.80 11.14 8.56
N THR A 168 -12.64 9.97 9.12
CA THR A 168 -11.89 8.87 8.49
C THR A 168 -12.55 8.38 7.22
N LEU A 169 -11.76 7.80 6.31
CA LEU A 169 -12.25 7.10 5.11
C LEU A 169 -13.30 6.02 5.42
N LEU A 170 -13.30 5.49 6.64
CA LEU A 170 -14.28 4.50 7.11
C LEU A 170 -15.59 5.12 7.60
N GLY A 171 -15.75 6.45 7.48
CA GLY A 171 -16.94 7.19 7.88
C GLY A 171 -17.06 7.48 9.39
N SER A 172 -16.04 7.14 10.18
CA SER A 172 -16.01 7.47 11.61
C SER A 172 -15.47 8.89 11.82
N GLU A 173 -16.10 9.66 12.72
CA GLU A 173 -15.58 10.95 13.17
C GLU A 173 -14.75 10.73 14.45
N ILE A 174 -13.49 11.14 14.41
CA ILE A 174 -12.58 11.12 15.56
C ILE A 174 -12.12 12.53 15.89
N GLU A 175 -11.61 12.74 17.09
CA GLU A 175 -11.02 14.00 17.52
C GLU A 175 -9.51 13.79 17.69
N LEU A 176 -8.71 14.47 16.85
CA LEU A 176 -7.27 14.46 16.98
C LEU A 176 -6.88 15.23 18.25
N LYS A 177 -6.02 14.65 19.07
CA LYS A 177 -5.54 15.21 20.33
C LYS A 177 -4.05 14.95 20.49
N GLY A 178 -3.35 15.86 21.15
CA GLY A 178 -1.91 15.74 21.31
C GLY A 178 -1.14 15.99 20.01
N GLU A 179 0.05 15.46 19.92
CA GLU A 179 0.89 15.58 18.74
C GLU A 179 0.54 14.50 17.73
N ASN A 180 0.24 14.89 16.49
CA ASN A 180 -0.04 14.00 15.40
C ASN A 180 0.79 14.39 14.17
N LEU A 181 1.29 13.41 13.43
CA LEU A 181 1.88 13.61 12.12
C LEU A 181 0.76 13.58 11.10
N VAL A 182 0.54 14.67 10.38
CA VAL A 182 -0.61 14.83 9.47
C VAL A 182 -0.20 15.48 8.16
N PHE A 183 -0.92 15.14 7.09
CA PHE A 183 -0.97 15.99 5.91
C PHE A 183 -2.09 17.01 6.06
N THR A 184 -1.82 18.24 5.66
CA THR A 184 -2.79 19.33 5.71
C THR A 184 -2.93 20.04 4.37
N ILE A 185 -4.14 20.56 4.10
CA ILE A 185 -4.42 21.50 3.03
C ILE A 185 -5.14 22.70 3.66
N ASN A 186 -4.61 23.91 3.44
CA ASN A 186 -5.17 25.14 4.02
C ASN A 186 -5.37 25.04 5.56
N ASP A 187 -4.39 24.48 6.28
CA ASP A 187 -4.40 24.28 7.74
C ASP A 187 -5.49 23.32 8.26
N VAL A 188 -6.07 22.48 7.40
CA VAL A 188 -6.99 21.41 7.79
C VAL A 188 -6.33 20.06 7.56
N ALA A 189 -6.39 19.15 8.55
CA ALA A 189 -5.87 17.80 8.40
C ALA A 189 -6.71 17.02 7.37
N VAL A 190 -6.04 16.44 6.38
CA VAL A 190 -6.64 15.63 5.31
C VAL A 190 -6.12 14.19 5.29
N ASP A 191 -5.08 13.91 6.08
CA ASP A 191 -4.56 12.57 6.26
C ASP A 191 -3.80 12.49 7.59
N LEU A 192 -4.06 11.42 8.35
CA LEU A 192 -3.24 11.03 9.50
C LEU A 192 -2.11 10.16 8.96
N ALA A 193 -0.96 10.79 8.75
CA ALA A 193 0.15 10.28 7.96
C ALA A 193 0.53 8.83 8.30
N GLY A 194 0.56 7.97 7.29
CA GLY A 194 0.86 6.55 7.42
C GLY A 194 -0.21 5.71 8.13
N THR A 195 -1.35 6.30 8.50
CA THR A 195 -2.38 5.64 9.30
C THR A 195 -3.76 5.65 8.63
N MET A 196 -4.29 6.83 8.29
CA MET A 196 -5.69 6.94 7.84
C MET A 196 -5.96 8.23 7.08
N GLY A 197 -6.44 8.12 5.87
CA GLY A 197 -6.90 9.27 5.09
C GLY A 197 -8.25 9.84 5.58
N ASP A 198 -8.50 11.11 5.25
CA ASP A 198 -9.78 11.78 5.48
C ASP A 198 -10.72 11.61 4.28
N GLU A 199 -12.02 11.58 4.56
CA GLU A 199 -13.06 11.43 3.52
C GLU A 199 -13.03 12.59 2.48
N SER A 200 -12.59 13.77 2.87
CA SER A 200 -12.62 14.96 2.01
C SER A 200 -11.72 14.86 0.79
N THR A 201 -10.63 14.10 0.86
CA THR A 201 -9.68 13.89 -0.24
C THR A 201 -9.74 12.49 -0.84
N SER A 202 -10.66 11.65 -0.38
CA SER A 202 -10.76 10.25 -0.79
C SER A 202 -11.13 10.08 -2.26
N CYS A 203 -10.58 9.03 -2.88
CA CYS A 203 -11.01 8.57 -4.19
C CYS A 203 -12.41 7.95 -4.14
N SER A 204 -13.13 8.04 -5.25
CA SER A 204 -14.44 7.44 -5.47
C SER A 204 -14.47 6.70 -6.82
N GLU A 205 -15.61 6.09 -7.16
CA GLU A 205 -15.81 5.50 -8.49
C GLU A 205 -15.79 6.53 -9.64
N ASP A 206 -15.95 7.81 -9.32
CA ASP A 206 -15.95 8.91 -10.28
C ASP A 206 -14.58 9.58 -10.44
N THR A 207 -13.61 9.22 -9.58
CA THR A 207 -12.26 9.76 -9.64
C THR A 207 -11.55 9.29 -10.91
N THR A 208 -11.08 10.23 -11.71
CA THR A 208 -10.29 9.98 -12.93
C THR A 208 -8.87 10.52 -12.84
N LYS A 209 -8.59 11.37 -11.85
CA LYS A 209 -7.27 11.93 -11.62
C LYS A 209 -6.88 11.71 -10.15
N VAL A 210 -5.76 11.04 -9.93
CA VAL A 210 -5.29 10.66 -8.61
C VAL A 210 -3.87 11.18 -8.37
N LEU A 211 -3.62 11.60 -7.13
CA LEU A 211 -2.27 11.78 -6.60
C LEU A 211 -1.95 10.57 -5.73
N VAL A 212 -0.96 9.79 -6.13
CA VAL A 212 -0.49 8.62 -5.39
C VAL A 212 0.71 9.03 -4.56
N GLU A 213 0.63 8.84 -3.25
CA GLU A 213 1.71 9.02 -2.29
C GLU A 213 2.39 7.68 -2.02
N CYS A 214 3.72 7.70 -1.97
CA CYS A 214 4.54 6.61 -1.48
C CYS A 214 5.57 7.19 -0.51
N ALA A 215 5.49 6.81 0.77
CA ALA A 215 6.28 7.40 1.83
C ALA A 215 6.91 6.34 2.74
N TYR A 216 8.05 6.71 3.33
CA TYR A 216 8.66 6.01 4.44
C TYR A 216 8.61 6.90 5.68
N PHE A 217 7.83 6.48 6.65
CA PHE A 217 7.74 7.12 7.97
C PHE A 217 8.59 6.36 8.97
N LYS A 218 9.18 7.06 9.94
CA LYS A 218 9.82 6.38 11.08
C LYS A 218 8.76 5.64 11.88
N PRO A 219 8.95 4.33 12.17
CA PRO A 219 7.93 3.51 12.82
C PRO A 219 7.43 4.08 14.15
N GLU A 220 8.30 4.72 14.91
CA GLU A 220 8.00 5.30 16.23
C GLU A 220 6.96 6.42 16.17
N GLU A 221 6.79 7.05 15.01
CA GLU A 221 5.85 8.16 14.82
C GLU A 221 4.46 7.69 14.36
N ILE A 222 4.35 6.44 13.91
CA ILE A 222 3.09 5.84 13.43
C ILE A 222 2.46 4.97 14.52
N LEU A 223 3.28 4.46 15.45
CA LEU A 223 2.81 3.69 16.59
C LEU A 223 2.11 4.64 17.57
N GLY A 224 0.77 4.67 17.53
CA GLY A 224 -0.09 5.42 18.42
C GLY A 224 -0.39 4.71 19.73
#